data_f6352874fd74c8a68299771e56f80eae
#
_entry.id   f6352874fd74c8a68299771e56f80eae
#
_cell.length_a   1.000
_cell.length_b   1.000
_cell.length_c   1.000
_cell.angle_alpha   90.00
_cell.angle_beta   90.00
_cell.angle_gamma   90.00
#
_symmetry.space_group_name_H-M   'P 1'
#
loop_
_entity.id
_entity.type
_entity.pdbx_description
1 polymer ?
#
loop_
_entity_poly.entity_id
_entity_poly.type
_entity_poly.pdbx_seq_one_letter_code
_entity_poly.pdbx_strand_id
1 'polypeptide(L)'
;LYTSQMSLTGEPEVRVLRDRAAWEATWRELHTGMAAEPAPAVDFAREMVVMVAAGQRSSGGHAVRVDGVSDAPGGGLVVHVTRTSPGEGCMATMVMTAPVDVVRVPRAAGPVQLSARDVAEPC
;
A
#
# COMPACT_ATOMS: atom_id res chain seq x y z
N LEU A 1 0.96 1.58 -9.12
CA LEU A 1 1.15 3.03 -9.17
C LEU A 1 2.41 3.48 -8.44
N TYR A 2 2.61 2.97 -7.24
CA TYR A 2 3.82 3.27 -6.46
C TYR A 2 4.05 2.17 -5.44
N THR A 3 5.27 1.66 -5.35
CA THR A 3 5.68 0.66 -4.37
C THR A 3 6.99 1.10 -3.73
N SER A 4 7.09 0.99 -2.42
CA SER A 4 8.31 1.36 -1.70
C SER A 4 8.52 0.48 -0.48
N GLN A 5 9.78 0.29 -0.11
CA GLN A 5 10.18 -0.36 1.14
C GLN A 5 10.43 0.65 2.26
N MET A 6 10.41 1.93 1.93
CA MET A 6 10.89 2.99 2.81
C MET A 6 9.85 4.10 2.99
N SER A 7 8.57 3.72 3.13
CA SER A 7 7.56 4.70 3.49
C SER A 7 7.77 5.20 4.91
N LEU A 8 7.14 6.29 5.27
CA LEU A 8 7.22 6.83 6.61
C LEU A 8 6.06 6.39 7.51
N THR A 9 5.28 5.41 7.05
CA THR A 9 4.12 4.91 7.77
C THR A 9 4.58 3.92 8.84
N GLY A 10 4.52 4.32 10.11
CA GLY A 10 4.99 3.50 11.23
C GLY A 10 4.04 2.37 11.61
N GLU A 11 2.75 2.49 11.29
CA GLU A 11 1.72 1.54 11.64
C GLU A 11 1.12 0.90 10.40
N PRO A 12 0.65 -0.37 10.47
CA PRO A 12 -0.11 -0.95 9.38
C PRO A 12 -1.38 -0.14 9.14
N GLU A 13 -1.65 0.21 7.88
CA GLU A 13 -2.88 0.92 7.55
C GLU A 13 -3.32 0.66 6.12
N VAL A 14 -4.62 0.88 5.89
CA VAL A 14 -5.21 0.98 4.56
C VAL A 14 -5.81 2.37 4.46
N ARG A 15 -5.38 3.13 3.46
CA ARG A 15 -5.86 4.49 3.25
C ARG A 15 -6.53 4.58 1.90
N VAL A 16 -7.74 5.11 1.87
CA VAL A 16 -8.51 5.30 0.66
C VAL A 16 -8.55 6.78 0.32
N LEU A 17 -8.11 7.12 -0.87
CA LEU A 17 -7.97 8.50 -1.32
C LEU A 17 -8.93 8.72 -2.49
N ARG A 18 -9.95 9.55 -2.27
CA ARG A 18 -11.05 9.73 -3.21
C ARG A 18 -11.03 11.06 -3.95
N ASP A 19 -10.04 11.91 -3.65
CA ASP A 19 -9.88 13.20 -4.32
C ASP A 19 -8.41 13.57 -4.48
N ARG A 20 -8.16 14.55 -5.34
CA ARG A 20 -6.80 14.97 -5.67
C ARG A 20 -6.07 15.54 -4.46
N ALA A 21 -6.73 16.33 -3.64
CA ALA A 21 -6.07 16.97 -2.50
C ALA A 21 -5.55 15.94 -1.51
N ALA A 22 -6.37 14.93 -1.21
CA ALA A 22 -5.97 13.83 -0.33
C ALA A 22 -4.82 13.02 -0.94
N TRP A 23 -4.88 12.74 -2.24
CA TRP A 23 -3.83 12.00 -2.93
C TRP A 23 -2.50 12.76 -2.95
N GLU A 24 -2.52 14.03 -3.28
CA GLU A 24 -1.30 14.84 -3.29
C GLU A 24 -0.69 14.98 -1.90
N ALA A 25 -1.52 15.10 -0.86
CA ALA A 25 -1.05 15.16 0.52
C ALA A 25 -0.36 13.84 0.93
N THR A 26 -0.95 12.71 0.57
CA THR A 26 -0.36 11.40 0.83
C THR A 26 0.94 11.20 0.06
N TRP A 27 0.98 11.62 -1.20
CA TRP A 27 2.19 11.55 -2.02
C TRP A 27 3.34 12.32 -1.38
N ARG A 28 3.07 13.54 -0.90
CA ARG A 28 4.09 14.34 -0.19
C ARG A 28 4.55 13.66 1.09
N GLU A 29 3.62 13.06 1.83
CA GLU A 29 3.92 12.33 3.06
C GLU A 29 4.85 11.15 2.79
N LEU A 30 4.60 10.38 1.73
CA LEU A 30 5.43 9.24 1.33
C LEU A 30 6.83 9.66 0.89
N HIS A 31 7.02 10.91 0.52
CA HIS A 31 8.29 11.45 0.03
C HIS A 31 8.91 12.48 0.96
N THR A 32 8.50 12.53 2.21
CA THR A 32 9.05 13.48 3.18
C THR A 32 10.57 13.33 3.27
N GLY A 33 11.27 14.46 3.13
CA GLY A 33 12.74 14.47 3.15
C GLY A 33 13.40 14.08 1.85
N MET A 34 12.64 13.80 0.81
CA MET A 34 13.14 13.43 -0.50
C MET A 34 12.63 14.39 -1.55
N ALA A 35 13.43 14.60 -2.61
CA ALA A 35 12.96 15.30 -3.79
C ALA A 35 11.94 14.39 -4.50
N ALA A 36 10.72 14.86 -4.65
CA ALA A 36 9.66 14.06 -5.25
C ALA A 36 9.25 14.64 -6.59
N GLU A 37 8.99 13.75 -7.55
CA GLU A 37 8.29 14.12 -8.78
C GLU A 37 6.83 14.43 -8.45
N PRO A 38 6.09 15.12 -9.34
CA PRO A 38 4.66 15.30 -9.13
C PRO A 38 3.94 13.97 -8.96
N ALA A 39 2.88 13.96 -8.16
CA ALA A 39 2.07 12.76 -7.97
C ALA A 39 1.53 12.26 -9.31
N PRO A 40 1.51 10.93 -9.54
CA PRO A 40 0.91 10.36 -10.73
C PRO A 40 -0.53 10.82 -10.94
N ALA A 41 -0.91 11.05 -12.18
CA ALA A 41 -2.26 11.50 -12.51
C ALA A 41 -3.28 10.41 -12.24
N VAL A 42 -4.39 10.79 -11.61
CA VAL A 42 -5.52 9.89 -11.32
C VAL A 42 -6.79 10.61 -11.72
N ASP A 43 -7.66 9.92 -12.45
CA ASP A 43 -8.99 10.45 -12.80
C ASP A 43 -9.98 10.11 -11.69
N PHE A 44 -10.13 11.02 -10.73
CA PHE A 44 -10.98 10.79 -9.56
C PHE A 44 -12.48 10.76 -9.88
N ALA A 45 -12.89 11.05 -11.11
CA ALA A 45 -14.25 10.82 -11.55
C ALA A 45 -14.56 9.34 -11.76
N ARG A 46 -13.54 8.54 -12.07
CA ARG A 46 -13.69 7.12 -12.42
C ARG A 46 -12.90 6.18 -11.51
N GLU A 47 -11.87 6.70 -10.86
CA GLU A 47 -10.94 5.92 -10.07
C GLU A 47 -10.74 6.53 -8.70
N MET A 48 -10.18 5.74 -7.81
CA MET A 48 -9.67 6.22 -6.53
C MET A 48 -8.35 5.51 -6.25
N VAL A 49 -7.65 5.96 -5.22
CA VAL A 49 -6.34 5.41 -4.84
C VAL A 49 -6.47 4.66 -3.53
N VAL A 50 -5.87 3.49 -3.46
CA VAL A 50 -5.76 2.71 -2.22
C VAL A 50 -4.29 2.55 -1.89
N MET A 51 -3.91 2.94 -0.68
CA MET A 51 -2.58 2.73 -0.13
C MET A 51 -2.66 1.66 0.94
N VAL A 52 -1.85 0.61 0.80
CA VAL A 52 -1.74 -0.44 1.80
C VAL A 52 -0.32 -0.39 2.37
N ALA A 53 -0.22 -0.17 3.67
CA ALA A 53 1.06 -0.09 4.38
C ALA A 53 1.18 -1.25 5.35
N ALA A 54 2.34 -1.91 5.34
CA ALA A 54 2.62 -3.02 6.24
C ALA A 54 3.03 -2.56 7.65
N GLY A 55 3.30 -1.26 7.82
CA GLY A 55 3.87 -0.73 9.04
C GLY A 55 5.39 -0.93 9.10
N GLN A 56 5.99 -0.42 10.15
CA GLN A 56 7.44 -0.49 10.32
C GLN A 56 7.88 -1.92 10.64
N ARG A 57 8.92 -2.38 9.97
CA ARG A 57 9.53 -3.69 10.16
C ARG A 57 11.00 -3.53 10.52
N SER A 58 11.54 -4.49 11.28
CA SER A 58 12.89 -4.42 11.80
C SER A 58 13.96 -4.96 10.86
N SER A 59 13.57 -5.45 9.68
CA SER A 59 14.50 -6.00 8.70
C SER A 59 14.01 -5.78 7.28
N GLY A 60 14.88 -6.00 6.31
CA GLY A 60 14.49 -6.16 4.91
C GLY A 60 13.77 -7.49 4.67
N GLY A 61 13.38 -7.76 3.44
CA GLY A 61 12.67 -8.99 3.06
C GLY A 61 11.16 -8.93 3.28
N HIS A 62 10.64 -7.85 3.85
CA HIS A 62 9.20 -7.63 3.97
C HIS A 62 8.67 -6.88 2.75
N ALA A 63 7.49 -7.25 2.29
CA ALA A 63 6.82 -6.59 1.18
C ALA A 63 5.31 -6.65 1.36
N VAL A 64 4.63 -5.72 0.73
CA VAL A 64 3.17 -5.72 0.61
C VAL A 64 2.83 -5.45 -0.84
N ARG A 65 1.89 -6.23 -1.38
CA ARG A 65 1.46 -6.07 -2.76
C ARG A 65 -0.06 -6.22 -2.86
N VAL A 66 -0.69 -5.30 -3.56
CA VAL A 66 -2.10 -5.43 -3.92
C VAL A 66 -2.18 -6.34 -5.15
N ASP A 67 -2.81 -7.49 -5.00
CA ASP A 67 -2.96 -8.47 -6.06
C ASP A 67 -4.13 -8.15 -6.99
N GLY A 68 -5.17 -7.52 -6.45
CA GLY A 68 -6.35 -7.15 -7.20
C GLY A 68 -7.47 -6.68 -6.29
N VAL A 69 -8.58 -6.34 -6.90
CA VAL A 69 -9.78 -5.93 -6.17
C VAL A 69 -10.98 -6.68 -6.71
N SER A 70 -12.00 -6.87 -5.87
CA SER A 70 -13.28 -7.43 -6.26
C SER A 70 -14.40 -6.61 -5.64
N ASP A 71 -15.59 -6.71 -6.23
CA ASP A 71 -16.76 -6.01 -5.71
C ASP A 71 -17.23 -6.63 -4.40
N ALA A 72 -17.69 -5.77 -3.50
CA ALA A 72 -18.29 -6.19 -2.24
C ALA A 72 -19.76 -5.75 -2.20
N PRO A 73 -20.59 -6.40 -1.38
CA PRO A 73 -21.96 -5.98 -1.18
C PRO A 73 -22.04 -4.51 -0.71
N GLY A 74 -23.07 -3.78 -1.13
CA GLY A 74 -23.25 -2.40 -0.71
C GLY A 74 -22.43 -1.38 -1.48
N GLY A 75 -21.90 -1.74 -2.66
CA GLY A 75 -21.10 -0.84 -3.49
C GLY A 75 -19.70 -0.61 -3.01
N GLY A 76 -19.18 -1.49 -2.14
CA GLY A 76 -17.80 -1.45 -1.66
C GLY A 76 -16.86 -2.27 -2.49
N LEU A 77 -15.60 -2.34 -2.04
CA LEU A 77 -14.56 -3.16 -2.65
C LEU A 77 -13.88 -4.03 -1.61
N VAL A 78 -13.39 -5.19 -2.06
CA VAL A 78 -12.44 -6.00 -1.32
C VAL A 78 -11.09 -5.85 -2.00
N VAL A 79 -10.08 -5.41 -1.26
CA VAL A 79 -8.71 -5.27 -1.74
C VAL A 79 -7.94 -6.51 -1.30
N HIS A 80 -7.48 -7.29 -2.28
CA HIS A 80 -6.73 -8.52 -2.04
C HIS A 80 -5.24 -8.22 -1.99
N VAL A 81 -4.60 -8.57 -0.89
CA VAL A 81 -3.22 -8.19 -0.60
C VAL A 81 -2.40 -9.41 -0.22
N THR A 82 -1.18 -9.49 -0.73
CA THR A 82 -0.17 -10.44 -0.25
C THR A 82 0.86 -9.69 0.58
N ARG A 83 1.05 -10.14 1.81
CA ARG A 83 2.12 -9.65 2.70
C ARG A 83 3.20 -10.70 2.75
N THR A 84 4.41 -10.33 2.38
CA THR A 84 5.56 -11.22 2.34
C THR A 84 6.49 -10.89 3.50
N SER A 85 7.03 -11.94 4.13
CA SER A 85 8.04 -11.80 5.17
C SER A 85 9.21 -12.74 4.87
N PRO A 86 10.43 -12.48 5.43
CA PRO A 86 11.53 -13.43 5.31
C PRO A 86 11.14 -14.76 5.93
N GLY A 87 11.46 -15.86 5.24
CA GLY A 87 11.24 -17.19 5.76
C GLY A 87 12.09 -17.47 7.00
N GLU A 88 11.68 -18.45 7.78
CA GLU A 88 12.43 -18.85 8.96
C GLU A 88 13.83 -19.32 8.56
N GLY A 89 14.85 -18.84 9.28
CA GLY A 89 16.24 -19.15 8.99
C GLY A 89 16.85 -18.38 7.83
N CYS A 90 16.09 -17.52 7.15
CA CYS A 90 16.61 -16.68 6.08
C CYS A 90 17.42 -15.52 6.63
N MET A 91 18.49 -15.17 5.93
CA MET A 91 19.22 -13.96 6.24
C MET A 91 18.52 -12.77 5.61
N ALA A 92 18.31 -11.73 6.39
CA ALA A 92 17.73 -10.47 5.95
C ALA A 92 18.58 -9.31 6.43
N THR A 93 18.53 -8.21 5.69
CA THR A 93 19.25 -6.99 6.11
C THR A 93 18.66 -6.46 7.42
N MET A 94 19.52 -6.01 8.30
CA MET A 94 19.14 -5.46 9.60
C MET A 94 18.82 -3.96 9.48
N VAL A 95 17.95 -3.64 8.55
CA VAL A 95 17.53 -2.27 8.24
C VAL A 95 16.03 -2.15 8.48
N MET A 96 15.63 -1.09 9.16
CA MET A 96 14.21 -0.82 9.36
C MET A 96 13.56 -0.48 8.02
N THR A 97 12.45 -1.12 7.74
CA THR A 97 11.69 -0.91 6.51
C THR A 97 10.22 -0.60 6.84
N ALA A 98 9.52 -0.01 5.91
CA ALA A 98 8.10 0.27 6.02
C ALA A 98 7.46 0.10 4.64
N PRO A 99 7.20 -1.16 4.22
CA PRO A 99 6.68 -1.42 2.88
C PRO A 99 5.31 -0.81 2.66
N VAL A 100 5.10 -0.31 1.45
CA VAL A 100 3.82 0.26 1.02
C VAL A 100 3.57 -0.09 -0.44
N ASP A 101 2.32 -0.31 -0.78
CA ASP A 101 1.88 -0.44 -2.17
C ASP A 101 0.69 0.49 -2.39
N VAL A 102 0.74 1.24 -3.47
CA VAL A 102 -0.27 2.23 -3.83
C VAL A 102 -0.80 1.91 -5.22
N VAL A 103 -2.10 1.73 -5.33
CA VAL A 103 -2.73 1.33 -6.59
C VAL A 103 -3.93 2.21 -6.92
N ARG A 104 -4.22 2.30 -8.23
CA ARG A 104 -5.47 2.88 -8.72
C ARG A 104 -6.49 1.75 -8.83
N VAL A 105 -7.70 2.02 -8.36
CA VAL A 105 -8.80 1.06 -8.42
C VAL A 105 -10.05 1.78 -8.93
N PRO A 106 -11.04 1.05 -9.46
CA PRO A 106 -12.30 1.66 -9.84
C PRO A 106 -12.95 2.36 -8.65
N ARG A 107 -13.54 3.52 -8.89
CA ARG A 107 -14.18 4.29 -7.84
C ARG A 107 -15.36 3.51 -7.26
N ALA A 108 -15.44 3.42 -5.95
CA ALA A 108 -16.54 2.82 -5.23
C ALA A 108 -16.95 3.75 -4.07
N ALA A 109 -18.24 3.91 -3.88
CA ALA A 109 -18.78 4.77 -2.82
C ALA A 109 -18.85 4.06 -1.47
N GLY A 110 -18.91 2.73 -1.48
CA GLY A 110 -19.02 1.92 -0.27
C GLY A 110 -17.68 1.69 0.45
N PRO A 111 -17.72 0.96 1.56
CA PRO A 111 -16.52 0.70 2.35
C PRO A 111 -15.52 -0.18 1.60
N VAL A 112 -14.25 0.01 1.91
CA VAL A 112 -13.16 -0.80 1.39
C VAL A 112 -12.72 -1.78 2.47
N GLN A 113 -12.74 -3.06 2.14
CA GLN A 113 -12.32 -4.13 3.03
C GLN A 113 -10.99 -4.70 2.55
N LEU A 114 -10.18 -5.16 3.49
CA LEU A 114 -8.89 -5.78 3.20
C LEU A 114 -8.99 -7.29 3.35
N SER A 115 -8.54 -8.02 2.34
CA SER A 115 -8.35 -9.47 2.42
C SER A 115 -6.85 -9.75 2.23
N ALA A 116 -6.17 -10.05 3.32
CA ALA A 116 -4.73 -10.21 3.32
C ALA A 116 -4.32 -11.67 3.44
N ARG A 117 -3.29 -12.04 2.67
CA ARG A 117 -2.63 -13.34 2.76
C ARG A 117 -1.19 -13.12 3.15
N ASP A 118 -0.74 -13.85 4.15
CA ASP A 118 0.65 -13.81 4.62
C ASP A 118 1.44 -14.95 4.01
N VAL A 119 2.61 -14.62 3.45
CA VAL A 119 3.49 -15.58 2.80
C VAL A 119 4.90 -15.41 3.35
N ALA A 120 5.54 -16.50 3.72
CA ALA A 120 6.96 -16.51 4.07
C ALA A 120 7.77 -16.83 2.82
N GLU A 121 8.74 -15.98 2.51
CA GLU A 121 9.61 -16.15 1.35
C GLU A 121 10.60 -17.28 1.63
N PRO A 122 10.72 -18.31 0.75
CA PRO A 122 11.72 -19.36 0.95
C PRO A 122 13.13 -18.82 0.76
N CYS A 123 14.07 -19.36 1.53
CA CYS A 123 15.50 -19.02 1.41
C CYS A 123 16.14 -19.67 0.18
#